data_2c57052b807dd1b251244d11dd5aa20f
#
_entry.id   2c57052b807dd1b251244d11dd5aa20f
#
_cell.length_a   1.000
_cell.length_b   1.000
_cell.length_c   1.000
_cell.angle_alpha   90.00
_cell.angle_beta   90.00
_cell.angle_gamma   90.00
#
_symmetry.space_group_name_H-M   'P 1'
#
loop_
_entity.id
_entity.type
_entity.pdbx_description
1 polymer ?
#
loop_
_entity_poly.entity_id
_entity_poly.type
_entity_poly.pdbx_seq_one_letter_code
_entity_poly.pdbx_strand_id
1 'polypeptide(L)'
;MPVVYYDQSASAEFGRSATREARRDALLCALRSDAKVIWSLRGGNGASGLFREPRLFDEFCTISPKLLVGFSDFTAVHLWANSIGWPSLHGIVASFCLENQKAVNSQTSIVPYFDILSGRTRECFYTLTCENGFARSVNIEGSSIIGGNLSLIQRAMGTPRQPNTLGKILFLEDIGELGRKTDEALSQLAEAGLIDELAAVIWEKFSGDASEQINNTSAKDLWKEYLDERGIPFLSADCFGHDQLNMPLPFGTPARIAAGGMLTVKTNNA
;
A
#
# COMPACT_ATOMS: atom_id res chain seq x y z
N MET A 1 -2.08 -22.64 12.92
CA MET A 1 -2.46 -21.39 13.57
C MET A 1 -3.98 -21.35 13.67
N PRO A 2 -4.57 -20.97 14.81
CA PRO A 2 -6.00 -20.74 14.87
C PRO A 2 -6.36 -19.54 14.00
N VAL A 3 -7.41 -19.67 13.18
CA VAL A 3 -7.96 -18.60 12.37
C VAL A 3 -9.22 -18.11 13.04
N VAL A 4 -9.28 -16.82 13.36
CA VAL A 4 -10.49 -16.18 13.87
C VAL A 4 -11.08 -15.36 12.74
N TYR A 5 -12.31 -15.68 12.37
CA TYR A 5 -13.05 -14.94 11.34
C TYR A 5 -14.09 -14.02 11.99
N TYR A 6 -14.09 -12.77 11.57
CA TYR A 6 -15.10 -11.79 11.98
C TYR A 6 -16.08 -11.59 10.82
N ASP A 7 -17.27 -12.18 10.93
CA ASP A 7 -18.33 -12.04 9.94
C ASP A 7 -18.86 -10.61 9.91
N GLN A 8 -18.81 -10.00 8.74
CA GLN A 8 -19.30 -8.65 8.49
C GLN A 8 -20.42 -8.62 7.42
N SER A 9 -20.97 -9.80 7.07
CA SER A 9 -21.91 -9.94 5.95
C SER A 9 -23.33 -9.43 6.24
N ALA A 10 -23.64 -9.06 7.49
CA ALA A 10 -25.03 -8.91 7.94
C ALA A 10 -25.78 -7.66 7.41
N SER A 11 -25.10 -6.66 6.80
CA SER A 11 -25.79 -5.50 6.23
C SER A 11 -24.94 -4.74 5.22
N ALA A 12 -25.16 -4.95 3.93
CA ALA A 12 -24.55 -4.14 2.88
C ALA A 12 -25.09 -2.70 2.93
N GLU A 13 -24.21 -1.71 3.05
CA GLU A 13 -24.55 -0.30 3.05
C GLU A 13 -23.70 0.44 2.02
N PHE A 14 -24.34 1.11 1.05
CA PHE A 14 -23.64 1.87 0.00
C PHE A 14 -22.52 1.09 -0.72
N GLY A 15 -22.79 -0.19 -1.06
CA GLY A 15 -21.79 -1.05 -1.72
C GLY A 15 -20.67 -1.55 -0.80
N ARG A 16 -20.81 -1.41 0.52
CA ARG A 16 -19.90 -1.92 1.53
C ARG A 16 -20.40 -3.23 2.11
N SER A 17 -19.49 -4.07 2.62
CA SER A 17 -19.85 -5.37 3.19
C SER A 17 -20.67 -5.29 4.48
N ALA A 18 -20.59 -4.16 5.22
CA ALA A 18 -21.31 -3.93 6.47
C ALA A 18 -21.35 -2.43 6.81
N THR A 19 -22.03 -2.06 7.90
CA THR A 19 -21.99 -0.68 8.44
C THR A 19 -20.56 -0.29 8.82
N ARG A 20 -20.28 1.00 8.87
CA ARG A 20 -18.98 1.51 9.32
C ARG A 20 -18.64 1.02 10.71
N GLU A 21 -19.61 1.11 11.62
CA GLU A 21 -19.47 0.71 13.02
C GLU A 21 -19.11 -0.76 13.14
N ALA A 22 -19.84 -1.65 12.48
CA ALA A 22 -19.56 -3.09 12.50
C ALA A 22 -18.16 -3.42 11.98
N ARG A 23 -17.72 -2.77 10.90
CA ARG A 23 -16.38 -2.98 10.35
C ARG A 23 -15.28 -2.43 11.26
N ARG A 24 -15.49 -1.26 11.87
CA ARG A 24 -14.59 -0.70 12.87
C ARG A 24 -14.46 -1.63 14.07
N ASP A 25 -15.58 -2.08 14.62
CA ASP A 25 -15.60 -2.93 15.82
C ASP A 25 -14.95 -4.29 15.54
N ALA A 26 -15.13 -4.84 14.34
CA ALA A 26 -14.42 -6.05 13.92
C ALA A 26 -12.89 -5.83 13.84
N LEU A 27 -12.43 -4.69 13.31
CA LEU A 27 -11.01 -4.36 13.31
C LEU A 27 -10.48 -4.22 14.74
N LEU A 28 -11.17 -3.50 15.62
CA LEU A 28 -10.78 -3.34 17.02
C LEU A 28 -10.74 -4.69 17.75
N CYS A 29 -11.72 -5.57 17.54
CA CYS A 29 -11.70 -6.93 18.08
C CYS A 29 -10.48 -7.72 17.59
N ALA A 30 -10.18 -7.65 16.30
CA ALA A 30 -9.00 -8.33 15.74
C ALA A 30 -7.70 -7.77 16.33
N LEU A 31 -7.59 -6.44 16.46
CA LEU A 31 -6.43 -5.80 17.07
C LEU A 31 -6.24 -6.18 18.55
N ARG A 32 -7.31 -6.37 19.32
CA ARG A 32 -7.29 -6.79 20.73
C ARG A 32 -7.07 -8.29 20.94
N SER A 33 -7.27 -9.10 19.90
CA SER A 33 -7.09 -10.57 19.99
C SER A 33 -5.62 -10.98 20.13
N ASP A 34 -5.36 -12.24 20.41
CA ASP A 34 -4.00 -12.82 20.45
C ASP A 34 -3.42 -13.12 19.06
N ALA A 35 -4.16 -12.80 17.98
CA ALA A 35 -3.71 -13.01 16.62
C ALA A 35 -2.46 -12.18 16.34
N LYS A 36 -1.46 -12.80 15.72
CA LYS A 36 -0.22 -12.12 15.28
C LYS A 36 -0.37 -11.46 13.91
N VAL A 37 -1.31 -11.97 13.11
CA VAL A 37 -1.56 -11.52 11.75
C VAL A 37 -3.03 -11.15 11.63
N ILE A 38 -3.32 -10.01 11.05
CA ILE A 38 -4.67 -9.58 10.67
C ILE A 38 -4.67 -9.44 9.15
N TRP A 39 -5.41 -10.30 8.48
CA TRP A 39 -5.47 -10.34 7.02
C TRP A 39 -6.84 -9.84 6.55
N SER A 40 -6.85 -8.81 5.72
CA SER A 40 -8.09 -8.30 5.13
C SER A 40 -8.77 -9.38 4.29
N LEU A 41 -10.04 -9.62 4.52
CA LEU A 41 -10.80 -10.60 3.74
C LEU A 41 -10.99 -10.14 2.30
N ARG A 42 -11.31 -8.86 2.09
CA ARG A 42 -11.61 -8.24 0.78
C ARG A 42 -11.11 -6.80 0.72
N GLY A 43 -10.89 -6.31 -0.49
CA GLY A 43 -10.82 -4.89 -0.80
C GLY A 43 -12.21 -4.23 -0.79
N GLY A 44 -12.41 -3.20 -1.58
CA GLY A 44 -13.69 -2.50 -1.72
C GLY A 44 -13.58 -1.01 -1.43
N ASN A 45 -14.44 -0.46 -0.58
CA ASN A 45 -14.39 0.95 -0.23
C ASN A 45 -14.78 1.24 1.22
N GLY A 46 -14.34 2.39 1.74
CA GLY A 46 -14.79 2.95 3.02
C GLY A 46 -13.92 2.61 4.22
N ALA A 47 -12.73 2.00 4.05
CA ALA A 47 -11.80 1.76 5.16
C ALA A 47 -11.32 3.06 5.80
N SER A 48 -11.18 4.15 5.05
CA SER A 48 -10.89 5.48 5.62
C SER A 48 -11.88 5.91 6.69
N GLY A 49 -13.15 5.50 6.57
CA GLY A 49 -14.20 5.80 7.54
C GLY A 49 -14.06 5.10 8.89
N LEU A 50 -13.26 4.04 8.99
CA LEU A 50 -13.00 3.30 10.24
C LEU A 50 -12.31 4.19 11.28
N PHE A 51 -11.53 5.17 10.83
CA PHE A 51 -10.70 6.05 11.65
C PHE A 51 -11.33 7.41 11.95
N ARG A 52 -12.67 7.56 11.81
CA ARG A 52 -13.37 8.81 12.18
C ARG A 52 -13.28 9.13 13.66
N GLU A 53 -13.07 8.13 14.49
CA GLU A 53 -12.87 8.22 15.92
C GLU A 53 -11.46 7.74 16.29
N PRO A 54 -10.41 8.53 15.97
CA PRO A 54 -9.03 8.07 16.08
C PRO A 54 -8.64 7.64 17.49
N ARG A 55 -9.21 8.26 18.52
CA ARG A 55 -8.94 7.90 19.94
C ARG A 55 -9.23 6.44 20.28
N LEU A 56 -10.11 5.77 19.54
CA LEU A 56 -10.37 4.33 19.73
C LEU A 56 -9.15 3.45 19.37
N PHE A 57 -8.17 4.03 18.70
CA PHE A 57 -6.94 3.34 18.29
C PHE A 57 -5.71 3.74 19.11
N ASP A 58 -5.84 4.66 20.06
CA ASP A 58 -4.70 5.17 20.86
C ASP A 58 -4.03 4.07 21.69
N GLU A 59 -4.79 3.09 22.17
CA GLU A 59 -4.28 1.96 22.95
C GLU A 59 -3.24 1.12 22.17
N PHE A 60 -3.33 1.09 20.84
CA PHE A 60 -2.44 0.29 20.02
C PHE A 60 -1.06 0.92 19.80
N CYS A 61 -0.89 2.19 20.15
CA CYS A 61 0.42 2.86 20.11
C CYS A 61 1.41 2.29 21.14
N THR A 62 0.92 1.56 22.16
CA THR A 62 1.73 1.10 23.30
C THR A 62 1.90 -0.42 23.36
N ILE A 63 1.28 -1.17 22.46
CA ILE A 63 1.36 -2.63 22.44
C ILE A 63 2.26 -3.13 21.31
N SER A 64 2.65 -4.40 21.37
CA SER A 64 3.44 -5.02 20.31
C SER A 64 2.72 -5.02 18.98
N PRO A 65 3.41 -4.68 17.87
CA PRO A 65 2.83 -4.67 16.54
C PRO A 65 2.25 -6.01 16.13
N LYS A 66 1.15 -5.97 15.38
CA LYS A 66 0.62 -7.10 14.61
C LYS A 66 0.92 -6.89 13.14
N LEU A 67 1.10 -7.96 12.39
CA LEU A 67 1.26 -7.85 10.94
C LEU A 67 -0.11 -7.69 10.28
N LEU A 68 -0.32 -6.56 9.63
CA LEU A 68 -1.55 -6.21 8.92
C LEU A 68 -1.36 -6.47 7.44
N VAL A 69 -2.19 -7.32 6.82
CA VAL A 69 -2.05 -7.78 5.43
C VAL A 69 -3.26 -7.39 4.60
N GLY A 70 -3.03 -6.81 3.43
CA GLY A 70 -4.08 -6.43 2.48
C GLY A 70 -3.60 -5.43 1.44
N PHE A 71 -4.49 -4.98 0.56
CA PHE A 71 -4.21 -3.94 -0.45
C PHE A 71 -5.47 -3.15 -0.83
N SER A 72 -5.39 -2.24 -1.80
CA SER A 72 -6.51 -1.43 -2.27
C SER A 72 -7.09 -0.59 -1.12
N ASP A 73 -8.40 -0.67 -0.81
CA ASP A 73 -9.04 0.07 0.29
C ASP A 73 -8.34 -0.14 1.65
N PHE A 74 -7.63 -1.28 1.83
CA PHE A 74 -6.84 -1.55 3.03
C PHE A 74 -5.65 -0.61 3.22
N THR A 75 -5.30 0.17 2.20
CA THR A 75 -4.29 1.24 2.30
C THR A 75 -4.59 2.19 3.47
N ALA A 76 -5.87 2.47 3.78
CA ALA A 76 -6.22 3.28 4.93
C ALA A 76 -5.73 2.68 6.26
N VAL A 77 -5.66 1.35 6.36
CA VAL A 77 -5.14 0.62 7.52
C VAL A 77 -3.62 0.61 7.51
N HIS A 78 -2.98 0.45 6.34
CA HIS A 78 -1.53 0.57 6.20
C HIS A 78 -1.04 1.95 6.66
N LEU A 79 -1.69 3.02 6.20
CA LEU A 79 -1.33 4.39 6.57
C LEU A 79 -1.47 4.62 8.07
N TRP A 80 -2.54 4.11 8.70
CA TRP A 80 -2.69 4.16 10.15
C TRP A 80 -1.58 3.36 10.86
N ALA A 81 -1.33 2.12 10.46
CA ALA A 81 -0.30 1.28 11.06
C ALA A 81 1.07 1.94 10.99
N ASN A 82 1.45 2.43 9.81
CA ASN A 82 2.74 3.08 9.61
C ASN A 82 2.86 4.41 10.41
N SER A 83 1.75 5.14 10.64
CA SER A 83 1.76 6.37 11.45
C SER A 83 2.09 6.11 12.92
N ILE A 84 1.82 4.91 13.44
CA ILE A 84 2.17 4.47 14.80
C ILE A 84 3.41 3.56 14.84
N GLY A 85 4.16 3.49 13.74
CA GLY A 85 5.39 2.69 13.64
C GLY A 85 5.16 1.19 13.48
N TRP A 86 3.95 0.73 13.20
CA TRP A 86 3.69 -0.68 12.90
C TRP A 86 4.03 -0.99 11.45
N PRO A 87 4.76 -2.09 11.19
CA PRO A 87 4.93 -2.59 9.83
C PRO A 87 3.63 -3.21 9.33
N SER A 88 3.52 -3.27 8.00
CA SER A 88 2.39 -3.93 7.35
C SER A 88 2.83 -4.59 6.05
N LEU A 89 1.99 -5.43 5.47
CA LEU A 89 2.29 -6.16 4.25
C LEU A 89 1.23 -5.82 3.20
N HIS A 90 1.62 -5.00 2.23
CA HIS A 90 0.80 -4.76 1.04
C HIS A 90 0.77 -6.03 0.20
N GLY A 91 -0.42 -6.47 -0.19
CA GLY A 91 -0.59 -7.66 -1.02
C GLY A 91 -2.00 -8.24 -0.94
N ILE A 92 -2.19 -9.42 -1.53
CA ILE A 92 -3.50 -10.04 -1.73
C ILE A 92 -4.38 -10.08 -0.48
N VAL A 93 -5.68 -10.04 -0.70
CA VAL A 93 -6.69 -10.26 0.35
C VAL A 93 -6.95 -11.74 0.59
N ALA A 94 -7.45 -12.11 1.76
CA ALA A 94 -7.62 -13.52 2.14
C ALA A 94 -8.65 -14.26 1.27
N SER A 95 -9.65 -13.58 0.71
CA SER A 95 -10.60 -14.19 -0.22
C SER A 95 -9.95 -14.72 -1.50
N PHE A 96 -8.78 -14.22 -1.88
CA PHE A 96 -7.98 -14.78 -2.96
C PHE A 96 -7.69 -16.28 -2.76
N CYS A 97 -7.55 -16.71 -1.52
CA CYS A 97 -7.30 -18.11 -1.17
C CYS A 97 -8.56 -18.99 -1.25
N LEU A 98 -9.76 -18.37 -1.26
CA LEU A 98 -11.04 -19.06 -1.15
C LEU A 98 -11.77 -19.18 -2.49
N GLU A 99 -11.45 -18.34 -3.44
CA GLU A 99 -12.13 -18.28 -4.73
C GLU A 99 -11.18 -18.72 -5.85
N ASN A 100 -11.67 -19.59 -6.76
CA ASN A 100 -11.05 -19.84 -8.07
C ASN A 100 -11.19 -18.57 -8.92
N GLN A 101 -10.46 -17.53 -8.59
CA GLN A 101 -10.61 -16.20 -9.20
C GLN A 101 -10.00 -16.15 -10.59
N LYS A 102 -10.85 -16.03 -11.57
CA LYS A 102 -10.51 -16.00 -13.00
C LYS A 102 -10.03 -14.65 -13.52
N ALA A 103 -9.93 -13.59 -12.73
CA ALA A 103 -9.72 -12.28 -13.30
C ALA A 103 -8.57 -11.46 -12.67
N VAL A 104 -8.56 -11.24 -11.37
CA VAL A 104 -7.57 -10.37 -10.73
C VAL A 104 -6.48 -11.22 -10.09
N ASN A 105 -5.21 -10.88 -10.33
CA ASN A 105 -4.04 -11.55 -9.77
C ASN A 105 -3.92 -13.04 -10.13
N SER A 106 -4.35 -13.43 -11.33
CA SER A 106 -4.42 -14.84 -11.77
C SER A 106 -3.09 -15.58 -11.77
N GLN A 107 -1.97 -14.87 -11.82
CA GLN A 107 -0.61 -15.42 -11.78
C GLN A 107 0.04 -15.31 -10.41
N THR A 108 -0.63 -14.72 -9.44
CA THR A 108 -0.08 -14.54 -8.08
C THR A 108 -0.02 -15.88 -7.36
N SER A 109 1.15 -16.17 -6.79
CA SER A 109 1.34 -17.27 -5.87
C SER A 109 1.13 -16.84 -4.42
N ILE A 110 0.45 -17.66 -3.64
CA ILE A 110 0.30 -17.44 -2.18
C ILE A 110 1.56 -17.84 -1.38
N VAL A 111 2.44 -18.63 -1.99
CA VAL A 111 3.62 -19.18 -1.30
C VAL A 111 4.51 -18.08 -0.70
N PRO A 112 4.88 -16.99 -1.41
CA PRO A 112 5.69 -15.91 -0.83
C PRO A 112 5.06 -15.27 0.42
N TYR A 113 3.73 -15.18 0.47
CA TYR A 113 3.03 -14.66 1.66
C TYR A 113 3.21 -15.58 2.85
N PHE A 114 2.99 -16.88 2.69
CA PHE A 114 3.20 -17.85 3.77
C PHE A 114 4.67 -17.96 4.19
N ASP A 115 5.61 -17.76 3.29
CA ASP A 115 7.04 -17.76 3.61
C ASP A 115 7.41 -16.57 4.50
N ILE A 116 6.84 -15.39 4.24
CA ILE A 116 6.98 -14.21 5.10
C ILE A 116 6.28 -14.47 6.44
N LEU A 117 5.00 -14.85 6.43
CA LEU A 117 4.20 -15.06 7.64
C LEU A 117 4.78 -16.15 8.58
N SER A 118 5.47 -17.13 8.03
CA SER A 118 6.13 -18.19 8.79
C SER A 118 7.57 -17.87 9.20
N GLY A 119 8.09 -16.69 8.79
CA GLY A 119 9.47 -16.30 9.06
C GLY A 119 10.53 -17.05 8.25
N ARG A 120 10.12 -17.83 7.22
CA ARG A 120 11.05 -18.50 6.31
C ARG A 120 11.79 -17.52 5.39
N THR A 121 11.13 -16.43 5.00
CA THR A 121 11.73 -15.34 4.23
C THR A 121 11.93 -14.13 5.12
N ARG A 122 13.17 -13.63 5.18
CA ARG A 122 13.55 -12.44 5.95
C ARG A 122 13.79 -11.20 5.11
N GLU A 123 13.96 -11.37 3.82
CA GLU A 123 14.15 -10.29 2.85
C GLU A 123 13.43 -10.66 1.54
N CYS A 124 12.77 -9.68 0.95
CA CYS A 124 12.16 -9.77 -0.37
C CYS A 124 13.03 -9.01 -1.37
N PHE A 125 13.14 -9.55 -2.59
CA PHE A 125 13.95 -8.99 -3.66
C PHE A 125 13.08 -8.77 -4.90
N TYR A 126 13.16 -7.57 -5.47
CA TYR A 126 12.41 -7.19 -6.66
C TYR A 126 13.30 -6.40 -7.61
N THR A 127 13.08 -6.58 -8.90
CA THR A 127 13.71 -5.76 -9.93
C THR A 127 12.71 -4.73 -10.42
N LEU A 128 13.04 -3.47 -10.25
CA LEU A 128 12.23 -2.34 -10.70
C LEU A 128 12.79 -1.75 -11.99
N THR A 129 11.94 -1.17 -12.80
CA THR A 129 12.36 -0.42 -13.99
C THR A 129 12.74 1.01 -13.59
N CYS A 130 13.94 1.46 -13.97
CA CYS A 130 14.38 2.84 -13.76
C CYS A 130 13.75 3.74 -14.81
N GLU A 131 12.87 4.64 -14.41
CA GLU A 131 12.13 5.53 -15.31
C GLU A 131 12.88 6.83 -15.60
N ASN A 132 13.82 7.23 -14.74
CA ASN A 132 14.61 8.43 -14.92
C ASN A 132 16.12 8.22 -14.67
N GLY A 133 16.91 9.25 -14.94
CA GLY A 133 18.36 9.22 -14.76
C GLY A 133 18.79 9.04 -13.31
N PHE A 134 18.07 9.67 -12.39
CA PHE A 134 18.33 9.57 -10.94
C PHE A 134 18.15 8.15 -10.43
N ALA A 135 17.12 7.43 -10.89
CA ALA A 135 16.87 6.04 -10.51
C ALA A 135 17.98 5.07 -10.93
N ARG A 136 18.66 5.34 -12.08
CA ARG A 136 19.72 4.45 -12.58
C ARG A 136 20.97 4.41 -11.72
N SER A 137 21.27 5.53 -11.07
CA SER A 137 22.50 5.70 -10.25
C SER A 137 22.21 5.75 -8.77
N VAL A 138 20.94 5.70 -8.35
CA VAL A 138 20.57 5.83 -6.94
C VAL A 138 21.09 4.66 -6.12
N ASN A 139 21.53 4.96 -4.90
CA ASN A 139 21.79 3.99 -3.86
C ASN A 139 21.11 4.48 -2.58
N ILE A 140 19.99 3.88 -2.23
CA ILE A 140 19.18 4.20 -1.05
C ILE A 140 19.41 3.10 -0.02
N GLU A 141 19.81 3.49 1.19
CA GLU A 141 20.03 2.59 2.31
C GLU A 141 19.21 3.03 3.52
N GLY A 142 18.66 2.08 4.25
CA GLY A 142 17.98 2.33 5.52
C GLY A 142 16.67 3.09 5.44
N SER A 143 16.10 3.26 4.25
CA SER A 143 14.76 3.84 4.06
C SER A 143 13.67 2.83 4.43
N SER A 144 12.42 3.19 4.24
CA SER A 144 11.28 2.27 4.31
C SER A 144 10.24 2.64 3.25
N ILE A 145 9.47 1.65 2.82
CA ILE A 145 8.38 1.87 1.86
C ILE A 145 7.11 2.25 2.64
N ILE A 146 6.41 3.24 2.13
CA ILE A 146 5.08 3.66 2.57
C ILE A 146 4.20 3.90 1.35
N GLY A 147 2.90 3.92 1.51
CA GLY A 147 2.00 4.27 0.41
C GLY A 147 0.87 3.28 0.21
N GLY A 148 0.62 2.90 -1.05
CA GLY A 148 -0.46 2.04 -1.52
C GLY A 148 -1.35 2.74 -2.54
N ASN A 149 -2.66 2.59 -2.43
CA ASN A 149 -3.64 3.17 -3.34
C ASN A 149 -3.64 4.70 -3.25
N LEU A 150 -3.41 5.38 -4.38
CA LEU A 150 -3.26 6.83 -4.46
C LEU A 150 -4.51 7.57 -3.94
N SER A 151 -5.70 7.13 -4.34
CA SER A 151 -6.97 7.73 -3.87
C SER A 151 -7.11 7.64 -2.35
N LEU A 152 -6.60 6.60 -1.71
CA LEU A 152 -6.62 6.44 -0.25
C LEU A 152 -5.56 7.30 0.43
N ILE A 153 -4.39 7.47 -0.18
CA ILE A 153 -3.35 8.40 0.29
C ILE A 153 -3.91 9.83 0.25
N GLN A 154 -4.51 10.24 -0.86
CA GLN A 154 -5.16 11.55 -1.00
C GLN A 154 -6.19 11.79 0.10
N ARG A 155 -7.05 10.81 0.39
CA ARG A 155 -8.06 10.89 1.46
C ARG A 155 -7.47 10.92 2.88
N ALA A 156 -6.23 10.54 3.06
CA ALA A 156 -5.55 10.59 4.35
C ALA A 156 -4.93 11.96 4.66
N MET A 157 -4.76 12.82 3.64
CA MET A 157 -4.16 14.14 3.80
C MET A 157 -4.95 15.01 4.79
N GLY A 158 -4.24 15.74 5.65
CA GLY A 158 -4.84 16.54 6.72
C GLY A 158 -5.46 15.71 7.86
N THR A 159 -5.27 14.38 7.88
CA THR A 159 -5.71 13.50 8.96
C THR A 159 -4.52 12.93 9.75
N PRO A 160 -4.73 12.34 10.94
CA PRO A 160 -3.66 11.66 11.68
C PRO A 160 -2.99 10.50 10.92
N ARG A 161 -3.56 10.05 9.79
CA ARG A 161 -3.03 8.99 8.93
C ARG A 161 -2.27 9.52 7.73
N GLN A 162 -2.08 10.83 7.61
CA GLN A 162 -1.26 11.40 6.56
C GLN A 162 0.14 10.78 6.65
N PRO A 163 0.67 10.22 5.53
CA PRO A 163 1.98 9.59 5.57
C PRO A 163 3.07 10.61 5.88
N ASN A 164 4.03 10.23 6.72
CA ASN A 164 5.29 10.95 6.84
C ASN A 164 6.23 10.45 5.74
N THR A 165 6.48 11.30 4.75
CA THR A 165 7.24 10.96 3.53
C THR A 165 8.73 11.27 3.62
N LEU A 166 9.17 11.98 4.66
CA LEU A 166 10.57 12.39 4.82
C LEU A 166 11.55 11.20 4.74
N GLY A 167 12.38 11.18 3.71
CA GLY A 167 13.38 10.14 3.47
C GLY A 167 12.80 8.76 3.16
N LYS A 168 11.51 8.67 2.79
CA LYS A 168 10.82 7.40 2.49
C LYS A 168 10.76 7.10 1.00
N ILE A 169 10.53 5.84 0.68
CA ILE A 169 10.17 5.39 -0.67
C ILE A 169 8.64 5.38 -0.73
N LEU A 170 8.06 6.21 -1.58
CA LEU A 170 6.62 6.26 -1.79
C LEU A 170 6.21 5.25 -2.86
N PHE A 171 5.39 4.28 -2.48
CA PHE A 171 4.76 3.34 -3.41
C PHE A 171 3.36 3.82 -3.76
N LEU A 172 3.05 3.85 -5.06
CA LEU A 172 1.77 4.31 -5.61
C LEU A 172 1.17 3.27 -6.54
N GLU A 173 -0.06 2.91 -6.31
CA GLU A 173 -0.91 2.10 -7.20
C GLU A 173 -2.32 2.68 -7.23
N ASP A 174 -3.08 2.42 -8.27
CA ASP A 174 -4.54 2.67 -8.29
C ASP A 174 -5.23 1.79 -9.35
N ILE A 175 -6.56 1.78 -9.34
CA ILE A 175 -7.39 1.07 -10.30
C ILE A 175 -8.59 1.92 -10.74
N GLY A 176 -8.81 1.99 -12.06
CA GLY A 176 -10.01 2.62 -12.64
C GLY A 176 -10.08 4.14 -12.48
N GLU A 177 -9.00 4.80 -12.09
CA GLU A 177 -8.95 6.26 -12.00
C GLU A 177 -8.55 6.89 -13.33
N LEU A 178 -9.22 7.98 -13.69
CA LEU A 178 -8.92 8.75 -14.89
C LEU A 178 -7.58 9.47 -14.74
N GLY A 179 -6.82 9.61 -15.83
CA GLY A 179 -5.51 10.26 -15.84
C GLY A 179 -5.51 11.66 -15.18
N ARG A 180 -6.55 12.49 -15.44
CA ARG A 180 -6.70 13.80 -14.80
C ARG A 180 -6.87 13.73 -13.27
N LYS A 181 -7.61 12.73 -12.75
CA LYS A 181 -7.76 12.56 -11.29
C LYS A 181 -6.47 12.10 -10.63
N THR A 182 -5.72 11.29 -11.34
CA THR A 182 -4.37 10.93 -10.94
C THR A 182 -3.51 12.17 -10.82
N ASP A 183 -3.49 13.03 -11.84
CA ASP A 183 -2.74 14.28 -11.84
C ASP A 183 -3.20 15.23 -10.72
N GLU A 184 -4.51 15.41 -10.52
CA GLU A 184 -5.08 16.20 -9.41
C GLU A 184 -4.62 15.68 -8.03
N ALA A 185 -4.64 14.36 -7.83
CA ALA A 185 -4.21 13.76 -6.56
C ALA A 185 -2.72 13.97 -6.31
N LEU A 186 -1.93 13.86 -7.34
CA LEU A 186 -0.49 14.04 -7.29
C LEU A 186 -0.11 15.52 -7.08
N SER A 187 -0.80 16.43 -7.74
CA SER A 187 -0.65 17.88 -7.51
C SER A 187 -0.96 18.22 -6.05
N GLN A 188 -2.01 17.63 -5.48
CA GLN A 188 -2.35 17.83 -4.08
C GLN A 188 -1.27 17.29 -3.12
N LEU A 189 -0.65 16.13 -3.41
CA LEU A 189 0.46 15.62 -2.61
C LEU A 189 1.67 16.56 -2.68
N ALA A 190 1.95 17.09 -3.86
CA ALA A 190 3.03 18.05 -4.08
C ALA A 190 2.81 19.35 -3.30
N GLU A 191 1.62 19.95 -3.42
CA GLU A 191 1.24 21.17 -2.69
C GLU A 191 1.29 21.00 -1.17
N ALA A 192 1.03 19.78 -0.68
CA ALA A 192 1.15 19.44 0.73
C ALA A 192 2.59 19.17 1.19
N GLY A 193 3.59 19.27 0.30
CA GLY A 193 4.99 19.02 0.63
C GLY A 193 5.33 17.55 0.87
N LEU A 194 4.49 16.63 0.40
CA LEU A 194 4.70 15.19 0.64
C LEU A 194 5.65 14.55 -0.39
N ILE A 195 6.11 15.28 -1.37
CA ILE A 195 6.95 14.78 -2.46
C ILE A 195 8.41 15.21 -2.30
N ASP A 196 8.66 16.45 -1.85
CA ASP A 196 9.96 17.11 -1.96
C ASP A 196 11.10 16.40 -1.19
N GLU A 197 10.78 15.65 -0.15
CA GLU A 197 11.78 14.97 0.70
C GLU A 197 11.73 13.44 0.57
N LEU A 198 11.14 12.91 -0.51
CA LEU A 198 11.13 11.49 -0.80
C LEU A 198 12.53 10.97 -1.17
N ALA A 199 12.87 9.78 -0.72
CA ALA A 199 14.06 9.07 -1.18
C ALA A 199 13.88 8.55 -2.61
N ALA A 200 12.68 8.08 -2.96
CA ALA A 200 12.29 7.62 -4.30
C ALA A 200 10.77 7.47 -4.41
N VAL A 201 10.29 7.35 -5.65
CA VAL A 201 8.91 6.94 -5.96
C VAL A 201 8.93 5.62 -6.73
N ILE A 202 8.10 4.66 -6.31
CA ILE A 202 7.80 3.43 -7.04
C ILE A 202 6.37 3.54 -7.55
N TRP A 203 6.24 3.57 -8.87
CA TRP A 203 4.97 3.60 -9.58
C TRP A 203 4.59 2.19 -10.01
N GLU A 204 3.55 1.62 -9.42
CA GLU A 204 2.94 0.42 -9.95
C GLU A 204 2.10 0.75 -11.17
N LYS A 205 2.02 -0.18 -12.10
CA LYS A 205 1.11 -0.02 -13.23
C LYS A 205 -0.32 0.16 -12.73
N PHE A 206 -0.92 1.33 -13.01
CA PHE A 206 -2.31 1.57 -12.68
C PHE A 206 -3.20 0.70 -13.58
N SER A 207 -4.05 -0.11 -12.96
CA SER A 207 -4.96 -1.02 -13.67
C SER A 207 -6.23 -0.30 -14.10
N GLY A 208 -6.77 -0.66 -15.27
CA GLY A 208 -7.94 0.00 -15.84
C GLY A 208 -7.54 1.20 -16.69
N ASP A 209 -8.28 2.29 -16.65
CA ASP A 209 -8.26 3.33 -17.69
C ASP A 209 -7.21 4.45 -17.45
N ALA A 210 -6.20 4.21 -16.65
CA ALA A 210 -5.09 5.16 -16.44
C ALA A 210 -4.25 5.40 -17.71
N SER A 211 -4.58 4.73 -18.82
CA SER A 211 -4.03 4.97 -20.15
C SER A 211 -4.66 6.15 -20.87
N GLU A 212 -5.54 6.92 -20.20
CA GLU A 212 -6.11 8.13 -20.79
C GLU A 212 -4.98 9.12 -21.10
N GLN A 213 -4.54 9.10 -22.34
CA GLN A 213 -3.59 10.07 -22.87
C GLN A 213 -4.34 11.30 -23.30
N ILE A 214 -4.09 12.42 -22.63
CA ILE A 214 -4.50 13.73 -23.11
C ILE A 214 -3.33 14.28 -23.93
N ASN A 215 -3.52 14.47 -25.21
CA ASN A 215 -2.47 14.95 -26.14
C ASN A 215 -1.21 14.04 -26.14
N ASN A 216 -1.36 12.75 -26.09
CA ASN A 216 -0.29 11.74 -26.01
C ASN A 216 0.57 11.78 -24.73
N THR A 217 0.12 12.44 -23.68
CA THR A 217 0.82 12.49 -22.39
C THR A 217 -0.01 11.73 -21.34
N SER A 218 0.59 10.78 -20.65
CA SER A 218 -0.02 10.06 -19.54
C SER A 218 0.26 10.73 -18.19
N ALA A 219 -0.53 10.44 -17.17
CA ALA A 219 -0.24 10.91 -15.80
C ALA A 219 1.16 10.47 -15.33
N LYS A 220 1.64 9.30 -15.74
CA LYS A 220 3.00 8.82 -15.45
C LYS A 220 4.07 9.71 -16.07
N ASP A 221 3.85 10.20 -17.31
CA ASP A 221 4.81 11.07 -18.00
C ASP A 221 4.91 12.43 -17.32
N LEU A 222 3.77 13.01 -16.91
CA LEU A 222 3.73 14.27 -16.14
C LEU A 222 4.46 14.12 -14.81
N TRP A 223 4.26 13.01 -14.14
CA TRP A 223 4.95 12.72 -12.88
C TRP A 223 6.44 12.53 -13.07
N LYS A 224 6.83 11.83 -14.11
CA LYS A 224 8.25 11.68 -14.43
C LYS A 224 8.91 13.04 -14.59
N GLU A 225 8.31 13.95 -15.36
CA GLU A 225 8.82 15.31 -15.55
C GLU A 225 8.93 16.05 -14.20
N TYR A 226 7.87 16.04 -13.40
CA TYR A 226 7.83 16.66 -12.09
C TYR A 226 8.92 16.14 -11.12
N LEU A 227 9.17 14.82 -11.12
CA LEU A 227 10.19 14.19 -10.27
C LEU A 227 11.61 14.44 -10.81
N ASP A 228 11.76 14.51 -12.15
CA ASP A 228 13.03 14.84 -12.79
C ASP A 228 13.50 16.26 -12.39
N GLU A 229 12.60 17.24 -12.40
CA GLU A 229 12.90 18.62 -11.98
C GLU A 229 13.41 18.71 -10.52
N ARG A 230 13.02 17.73 -9.66
CA ARG A 230 13.37 17.68 -8.24
C ARG A 230 14.52 16.74 -7.93
N GLY A 231 15.06 16.06 -8.93
CA GLY A 231 16.12 15.07 -8.73
C GLY A 231 15.69 13.83 -7.96
N ILE A 232 14.39 13.52 -7.94
CA ILE A 232 13.85 12.39 -7.20
C ILE A 232 13.88 11.13 -8.06
N PRO A 233 14.50 10.03 -7.59
CA PRO A 233 14.52 8.75 -8.29
C PRO A 233 13.10 8.23 -8.55
N PHE A 234 12.79 7.93 -9.81
CA PHE A 234 11.51 7.41 -10.25
C PHE A 234 11.68 6.01 -10.85
N LEU A 235 11.00 5.03 -10.25
CA LEU A 235 11.03 3.64 -10.64
C LEU A 235 9.60 3.13 -10.88
N SER A 236 9.46 2.08 -11.68
CA SER A 236 8.17 1.42 -11.84
C SER A 236 8.24 -0.07 -11.62
N ALA A 237 7.08 -0.65 -11.32
CA ALA A 237 6.84 -2.08 -11.16
C ALA A 237 5.53 -2.47 -11.85
N ASP A 238 5.31 -3.78 -12.02
CA ASP A 238 4.11 -4.38 -12.59
C ASP A 238 3.67 -5.65 -11.83
N CYS A 239 4.05 -5.73 -10.56
CA CYS A 239 3.89 -6.96 -9.79
C CYS A 239 3.26 -6.77 -8.38
N PHE A 240 2.74 -5.60 -8.04
CA PHE A 240 2.23 -5.31 -6.68
C PHE A 240 0.77 -4.87 -6.60
N GLY A 241 0.10 -4.65 -7.72
CA GLY A 241 -1.20 -3.99 -7.77
C GLY A 241 -2.38 -4.91 -8.12
N HIS A 242 -3.34 -4.33 -8.84
CA HIS A 242 -4.58 -4.99 -9.23
C HIS A 242 -4.47 -5.81 -10.54
N ASP A 243 -3.32 -5.84 -11.18
CA ASP A 243 -3.12 -6.58 -12.44
C ASP A 243 -2.89 -8.08 -12.18
N GLN A 244 -2.22 -8.79 -13.09
CA GLN A 244 -2.08 -10.26 -13.04
C GLN A 244 -1.26 -10.75 -11.85
N LEU A 245 -0.31 -9.94 -11.39
CA LEU A 245 0.54 -10.26 -10.25
C LEU A 245 0.28 -9.29 -9.08
N ASN A 246 0.28 -9.83 -7.88
CA ASN A 246 0.32 -9.04 -6.66
C ASN A 246 1.26 -9.74 -5.66
N MET A 247 2.51 -9.37 -5.69
CA MET A 247 3.54 -9.88 -4.79
C MET A 247 3.48 -9.16 -3.44
N PRO A 248 3.86 -9.83 -2.34
CA PRO A 248 3.88 -9.18 -1.04
C PRO A 248 4.94 -8.07 -1.00
N LEU A 249 4.57 -6.86 -0.62
CA LEU A 249 5.48 -5.73 -0.45
C LEU A 249 5.44 -5.23 1.01
N PRO A 250 6.49 -5.47 1.82
CA PRO A 250 6.52 -5.01 3.20
C PRO A 250 6.61 -3.47 3.29
N PHE A 251 5.74 -2.86 4.10
CA PHE A 251 5.72 -1.43 4.42
C PHE A 251 6.21 -1.17 5.84
N GLY A 252 6.84 -0.03 6.05
CA GLY A 252 7.34 0.39 7.37
C GLY A 252 8.56 -0.38 7.86
N THR A 253 9.16 -1.23 7.03
CA THR A 253 10.36 -2.01 7.34
C THR A 253 11.58 -1.47 6.56
N PRO A 254 12.82 -1.78 6.99
CA PRO A 254 14.00 -1.32 6.27
C PRO A 254 14.02 -1.81 4.82
N ALA A 255 14.22 -0.85 3.92
CA ALA A 255 14.30 -1.08 2.48
C ALA A 255 15.55 -0.39 1.91
N ARG A 256 16.08 -0.97 0.82
CA ARG A 256 17.17 -0.38 0.04
C ARG A 256 16.88 -0.51 -1.45
N ILE A 257 17.34 0.46 -2.23
CA ILE A 257 17.37 0.38 -3.68
C ILE A 257 18.82 0.55 -4.12
N ALA A 258 19.37 -0.47 -4.77
CA ALA A 258 20.69 -0.39 -5.39
C ALA A 258 20.58 0.13 -6.83
N ALA A 259 21.70 0.64 -7.36
CA ALA A 259 21.78 1.08 -8.74
C ALA A 259 21.26 0.02 -9.72
N GLY A 260 20.52 0.46 -10.73
CA GLY A 260 19.87 -0.44 -11.68
C GLY A 260 18.50 -0.97 -11.21
N GLY A 261 17.95 -0.46 -10.09
CA GLY A 261 16.57 -0.73 -9.66
C GLY A 261 16.39 -2.01 -8.84
N MET A 262 17.44 -2.57 -8.25
CA MET A 262 17.31 -3.71 -7.35
C MET A 262 16.78 -3.26 -5.99
N LEU A 263 15.52 -3.57 -5.72
CA LEU A 263 14.86 -3.32 -4.44
C LEU A 263 15.02 -4.52 -3.51
N THR A 264 15.49 -4.28 -2.29
CA THR A 264 15.50 -5.27 -1.20
C THR A 264 14.71 -4.70 -0.03
N VAL A 265 13.80 -5.48 0.52
CA VAL A 265 12.95 -5.08 1.66
C VAL A 265 13.02 -6.15 2.74
N LYS A 266 13.33 -5.75 3.98
CA LYS A 266 13.28 -6.66 5.12
C LYS A 266 11.83 -6.99 5.48
N THR A 267 11.60 -8.24 5.83
CA THR A 267 10.31 -8.64 6.42
C THR A 267 10.40 -8.48 7.93
N ASN A 268 9.34 -8.01 8.57
CA ASN A 268 9.23 -8.14 10.01
C ASN A 268 8.64 -9.53 10.31
N ASN A 269 9.40 -10.34 11.01
CA ASN A 269 8.85 -11.54 11.63
C ASN A 269 7.96 -11.09 12.79
N ALA A 270 6.64 -11.32 12.68
CA ALA A 270 5.70 -11.11 13.76
C ALA A 270 5.94 -12.09 14.92
#